data_ec809833051897cef11fd704782925c6
#
_entry.id   ec809833051897cef11fd704782925c6
#
_cell.length_a   1.000
_cell.length_b   1.000
_cell.length_c   1.000
_cell.angle_alpha   90.00
_cell.angle_beta   90.00
_cell.angle_gamma   90.00
#
_symmetry.space_group_name_H-M   'P 1'
#
loop_
_entity.id
_entity.type
_entity.pdbx_description
1 polymer ?
#
loop_
_entity_poly.entity_id
_entity_poly.type
_entity_poly.pdbx_seq_one_letter_code
_entity_poly.pdbx_strand_id
1 'polypeptide(L)'
;VIDDASSLLPKCKEQYGQTDDYQLLLRAVEEQTKDDGNGRILKGKDDRMDSRTLQNPSDPDATYRIKAGKQHRGYSANLTETVDEKGSVVTEYQYDQNIHSDVSFLSEALDGMEPSTDTSVIIADGAYDSTEISVKAADKNIAVLTTGLSGRTPNKISSRFALSDNETSVVSCPNGNAPKASSYIKQNGQIRASFELEQCENCPYLKECRPQLKQR
;
A
#
# COMPACT_ATOMS: atom_id res chain seq x y z
N VAL A 1 11.51 35.48 7.80
CA VAL A 1 11.04 34.85 6.53
C VAL A 1 9.55 34.57 6.57
N ILE A 2 9.00 33.80 7.57
CA ILE A 2 7.57 33.50 7.64
C ILE A 2 6.76 34.77 7.90
N ASP A 3 7.19 35.59 8.84
CA ASP A 3 6.54 36.86 9.16
C ASP A 3 6.53 37.79 7.95
N ASP A 4 7.65 37.85 7.21
CA ASP A 4 7.76 38.64 5.99
C ASP A 4 6.80 38.11 4.91
N ALA A 5 6.77 36.81 4.67
CA ALA A 5 5.85 36.18 3.74
C ALA A 5 4.39 36.40 4.12
N SER A 6 4.05 36.21 5.40
CA SER A 6 2.70 36.42 5.94
C SER A 6 2.27 37.90 5.82
N SER A 7 3.22 38.84 5.92
CA SER A 7 2.99 40.26 5.75
C SER A 7 2.87 40.70 4.29
N LEU A 8 3.55 40.01 3.37
CA LEU A 8 3.53 40.31 1.94
C LEU A 8 2.26 39.82 1.24
N LEU A 9 1.79 38.60 1.60
CA LEU A 9 0.65 37.96 0.95
C LEU A 9 -0.59 38.87 0.85
N PRO A 10 -1.10 39.52 1.94
CA PRO A 10 -2.27 40.38 1.84
C PRO A 10 -2.00 41.65 0.99
N LYS A 11 -0.77 42.16 0.99
CA LYS A 11 -0.41 43.36 0.23
C LYS A 11 -0.30 43.12 -1.28
N CYS A 12 0.10 41.90 -1.65
CA CYS A 12 0.29 41.51 -3.05
C CYS A 12 -0.96 40.87 -3.67
N LYS A 13 -1.97 40.53 -2.87
CA LYS A 13 -3.14 39.76 -3.30
C LYS A 13 -3.89 40.39 -4.48
N GLU A 14 -4.14 41.69 -4.42
CA GLU A 14 -4.94 42.37 -5.44
C GLU A 14 -4.25 42.36 -6.81
N GLN A 15 -2.94 42.57 -6.83
CA GLN A 15 -2.16 42.70 -8.07
C GLN A 15 -1.66 41.36 -8.59
N TYR A 16 -1.27 40.42 -7.70
CA TYR A 16 -0.56 39.21 -8.06
C TYR A 16 -1.29 37.91 -7.66
N GLY A 17 -2.47 38.00 -7.03
CA GLY A 17 -3.18 36.87 -6.45
C GLY A 17 -3.49 35.71 -7.41
N GLN A 18 -3.46 35.95 -8.73
CA GLN A 18 -3.70 34.94 -9.75
C GLN A 18 -2.41 34.39 -10.39
N THR A 19 -1.24 34.89 -9.97
CA THR A 19 0.04 34.39 -10.49
C THR A 19 0.46 33.11 -9.76
N ASP A 20 1.16 32.25 -10.49
CA ASP A 20 1.68 30.98 -9.95
C ASP A 20 2.62 31.20 -8.77
N ASP A 21 3.47 32.22 -8.82
CA ASP A 21 4.39 32.58 -7.75
C ASP A 21 3.66 32.97 -6.47
N TYR A 22 2.58 33.75 -6.58
CA TYR A 22 1.76 34.11 -5.43
C TYR A 22 1.05 32.88 -4.83
N GLN A 23 0.45 32.03 -5.67
CA GLN A 23 -0.23 30.83 -5.23
C GLN A 23 0.75 29.85 -4.57
N LEU A 24 1.97 29.74 -5.11
CA LEU A 24 3.01 28.90 -4.53
C LEU A 24 3.48 29.42 -3.16
N LEU A 25 3.66 30.75 -3.03
CA LEU A 25 3.99 31.36 -1.74
C LEU A 25 2.87 31.19 -0.71
N LEU A 26 1.63 31.38 -1.14
CA LEU A 26 0.44 31.17 -0.29
C LEU A 26 0.38 29.71 0.21
N ARG A 27 0.53 28.77 -0.72
CA ARG A 27 0.59 27.34 -0.42
C ARG A 27 1.71 26.99 0.57
N ALA A 28 2.91 27.55 0.36
CA ALA A 28 4.05 27.33 1.25
C ALA A 28 3.76 27.82 2.68
N VAL A 29 3.18 29.00 2.81
CA VAL A 29 2.83 29.55 4.13
C VAL A 29 1.73 28.77 4.80
N GLU A 30 0.64 28.42 4.09
CA GLU A 30 -0.49 27.69 4.65
C GLU A 30 -0.12 26.25 5.05
N GLU A 31 0.62 25.54 4.22
CA GLU A 31 0.94 24.15 4.46
C GLU A 31 2.07 23.93 5.47
N GLN A 32 3.06 24.84 5.53
CA GLN A 32 4.23 24.72 6.41
C GLN A 32 4.06 25.36 7.78
N THR A 33 3.01 26.15 7.97
CA THR A 33 2.80 26.86 9.22
C THR A 33 1.46 26.50 9.89
N LYS A 34 1.34 26.85 11.16
CA LYS A 34 0.10 26.80 11.95
C LYS A 34 -0.01 28.07 12.75
N ASP A 35 -1.24 28.40 13.15
CA ASP A 35 -1.51 29.52 14.07
C ASP A 35 -1.28 29.05 15.52
N ASP A 36 -0.56 29.83 16.31
CA ASP A 36 -0.30 29.56 17.72
C ASP A 36 -1.09 30.51 18.65
N GLY A 37 -1.98 31.34 18.09
CA GLY A 37 -2.76 32.37 18.81
C GLY A 37 -2.08 33.74 18.87
N ASN A 38 -0.78 33.81 18.55
CA ASN A 38 -0.02 35.07 18.46
C ASN A 38 0.46 35.38 17.03
N GLY A 39 0.24 34.43 16.12
CA GLY A 39 0.66 34.53 14.72
C GLY A 39 0.93 33.15 14.11
N ARG A 40 1.59 33.17 12.95
CA ARG A 40 1.97 31.93 12.25
C ARG A 40 3.37 31.46 12.64
N ILE A 41 3.47 30.21 13.06
CA ILE A 41 4.73 29.54 13.37
C ILE A 41 4.92 28.32 12.46
N LEU A 42 6.18 27.88 12.24
CA LEU A 42 6.45 26.64 11.51
C LEU A 42 5.87 25.44 12.23
N LYS A 43 5.31 24.53 11.44
CA LYS A 43 4.95 23.19 11.95
C LYS A 43 6.21 22.47 12.43
N GLY A 44 6.13 21.86 13.61
CA GLY A 44 7.19 21.06 14.21
C GLY A 44 7.13 19.59 13.80
N LYS A 45 8.03 18.77 14.37
CA LYS A 45 8.10 17.33 14.09
C LYS A 45 6.85 16.55 14.53
N ASP A 46 6.15 17.05 15.54
CA ASP A 46 4.96 16.42 16.10
C ASP A 46 3.67 16.83 15.37
N ASP A 47 3.76 17.84 14.49
CA ASP A 47 2.64 18.27 13.68
C ASP A 47 2.47 17.31 12.49
N ARG A 48 1.23 16.85 12.27
CA ARG A 48 0.91 16.00 11.12
C ARG A 48 1.07 16.78 9.82
N MET A 49 1.93 16.29 8.96
CA MET A 49 2.05 16.78 7.59
C MET A 49 1.29 15.85 6.64
N ASP A 50 0.54 16.43 5.73
CA ASP A 50 -0.08 15.70 4.63
C ASP A 50 1.00 15.26 3.62
N SER A 51 0.79 14.11 2.98
CA SER A 51 1.71 13.57 1.98
C SER A 51 1.87 14.47 0.74
N ARG A 52 0.90 15.34 0.49
CA ARG A 52 0.90 16.33 -0.60
C ARG A 52 1.41 17.69 -0.19
N THR A 53 1.77 17.88 1.09
CA THR A 53 2.38 19.13 1.55
C THR A 53 3.57 19.51 0.68
N LEU A 54 3.66 20.76 0.29
CA LEU A 54 4.73 21.31 -0.57
C LEU A 54 6.10 20.95 0.01
N GLN A 55 6.88 20.15 -0.72
CA GLN A 55 8.22 19.72 -0.30
C GLN A 55 9.33 20.62 -0.84
N ASN A 56 9.14 21.13 -2.05
CA ASN A 56 10.11 21.97 -2.73
C ASN A 56 9.38 23.00 -3.61
N PRO A 57 9.57 24.30 -3.38
CA PRO A 57 8.95 25.33 -4.22
C PRO A 57 9.37 25.29 -5.70
N SER A 58 10.57 24.77 -6.00
CA SER A 58 11.03 24.60 -7.39
C SER A 58 10.49 23.32 -8.05
N ASP A 59 9.81 22.47 -7.27
CA ASP A 59 9.19 21.23 -7.73
C ASP A 59 7.91 20.99 -6.89
N PRO A 60 6.84 21.76 -7.17
CA PRO A 60 5.63 21.78 -6.35
C PRO A 60 4.81 20.49 -6.40
N ASP A 61 5.09 19.60 -7.36
CA ASP A 61 4.45 18.30 -7.52
C ASP A 61 5.12 17.18 -6.72
N ALA A 62 6.33 17.43 -6.21
CA ALA A 62 7.02 16.49 -5.34
C ALA A 62 6.19 16.18 -4.09
N THR A 63 5.95 14.91 -3.83
CA THR A 63 5.18 14.45 -2.68
C THR A 63 6.05 13.78 -1.62
N TYR A 64 5.46 13.48 -0.47
CA TYR A 64 6.15 12.97 0.70
C TYR A 64 5.53 11.67 1.18
N ARG A 65 6.36 10.67 1.49
CA ARG A 65 5.94 9.47 2.21
C ARG A 65 6.99 8.98 3.21
N ILE A 66 6.55 8.20 4.18
CA ILE A 66 7.44 7.47 5.08
C ILE A 66 7.38 5.99 4.70
N LYS A 67 8.53 5.37 4.41
CA LYS A 67 8.67 3.93 4.19
C LYS A 67 9.78 3.38 5.10
N ALA A 68 9.48 2.35 5.88
CA ALA A 68 10.41 1.75 6.85
C ALA A 68 11.10 2.76 7.79
N GLY A 69 10.34 3.77 8.28
CA GLY A 69 10.84 4.82 9.16
C GLY A 69 11.71 5.89 8.49
N LYS A 70 11.92 5.80 7.17
CA LYS A 70 12.67 6.79 6.39
C LYS A 70 11.72 7.68 5.60
N GLN A 71 12.08 8.96 5.53
CA GLN A 71 11.38 9.96 4.74
C GLN A 71 11.84 9.94 3.29
N HIS A 72 10.89 9.87 2.37
CA HIS A 72 11.13 9.95 0.94
C HIS A 72 10.33 11.11 0.37
N ARG A 73 10.98 11.94 -0.43
CA ARG A 73 10.39 13.13 -1.08
C ARG A 73 10.62 13.02 -2.56
N GLY A 74 9.62 13.41 -3.36
CA GLY A 74 9.70 13.42 -4.81
C GLY A 74 8.75 12.42 -5.44
N TYR A 75 9.31 11.49 -6.19
CA TYR A 75 8.58 10.62 -7.10
C TYR A 75 8.92 9.14 -6.86
N SER A 76 8.08 8.28 -7.43
CA SER A 76 8.30 6.84 -7.51
C SER A 76 8.43 6.42 -8.96
N ALA A 77 9.28 5.45 -9.23
CA ALA A 77 9.36 4.79 -10.52
C ALA A 77 9.02 3.31 -10.36
N ASN A 78 8.27 2.79 -11.34
CA ASN A 78 8.00 1.37 -11.50
C ASN A 78 8.67 0.88 -12.79
N LEU A 79 9.31 -0.28 -12.74
CA LEU A 79 9.99 -0.89 -13.88
C LEU A 79 9.43 -2.28 -14.11
N THR A 80 9.04 -2.57 -15.35
CA THR A 80 8.62 -3.90 -15.77
C THR A 80 9.70 -4.52 -16.66
N GLU A 81 10.13 -5.72 -16.30
CA GLU A 81 11.12 -6.49 -17.07
C GLU A 81 10.46 -7.74 -17.65
N THR A 82 10.75 -8.02 -18.92
CA THR A 82 10.50 -9.33 -19.51
C THR A 82 11.75 -10.17 -19.35
N VAL A 83 11.59 -11.38 -18.80
CA VAL A 83 12.68 -12.29 -18.47
C VAL A 83 12.56 -13.57 -19.28
N ASP A 84 13.68 -14.03 -19.87
CA ASP A 84 13.82 -15.32 -20.51
C ASP A 84 15.10 -16.03 -20.04
N GLU A 85 15.42 -17.20 -20.64
CA GLU A 85 16.61 -17.95 -20.29
C GLU A 85 17.94 -17.22 -20.61
N LYS A 86 17.91 -16.18 -21.43
CA LYS A 86 19.09 -15.42 -21.87
C LYS A 86 19.32 -14.16 -21.06
N GLY A 87 18.30 -13.68 -20.33
CA GLY A 87 18.40 -12.49 -19.51
C GLY A 87 17.09 -11.76 -19.33
N SER A 88 17.18 -10.49 -18.93
CA SER A 88 16.02 -9.61 -18.77
C SER A 88 16.19 -8.32 -19.58
N VAL A 89 15.07 -7.77 -20.01
CA VAL A 89 14.98 -6.48 -20.70
C VAL A 89 13.87 -5.67 -20.06
N VAL A 90 14.16 -4.41 -19.70
CA VAL A 90 13.12 -3.46 -19.26
C VAL A 90 12.21 -3.16 -20.45
N THR A 91 10.98 -3.57 -20.36
CA THR A 91 9.96 -3.41 -21.41
C THR A 91 9.05 -2.24 -21.18
N GLU A 92 8.90 -1.80 -19.93
CA GLU A 92 8.05 -0.68 -19.57
C GLU A 92 8.62 0.06 -18.34
N TYR A 93 8.39 1.36 -18.29
CA TYR A 93 8.64 2.15 -17.09
C TYR A 93 7.47 3.10 -16.85
N GLN A 94 7.17 3.33 -15.57
CA GLN A 94 6.18 4.29 -15.13
C GLN A 94 6.82 5.23 -14.11
N TYR A 95 6.36 6.46 -14.05
CA TYR A 95 6.92 7.47 -13.15
C TYR A 95 5.79 8.38 -12.69
N ASP A 96 5.61 8.51 -11.39
CA ASP A 96 4.56 9.32 -10.79
C ASP A 96 4.99 9.85 -9.42
N GLN A 97 4.17 10.71 -8.84
CA GLN A 97 4.35 11.23 -7.50
C GLN A 97 4.60 10.11 -6.50
N ASN A 98 5.41 10.37 -5.49
CA ASN A 98 5.80 9.37 -4.49
C ASN A 98 4.65 8.77 -3.68
N ILE A 99 3.46 9.39 -3.72
CA ILE A 99 2.22 8.89 -3.12
C ILE A 99 1.48 7.88 -4.01
N HIS A 100 1.87 7.74 -5.28
CA HIS A 100 1.29 6.75 -6.18
C HIS A 100 1.63 5.35 -5.67
N SER A 101 0.63 4.48 -5.59
CA SER A 101 0.80 3.16 -4.97
C SER A 101 1.33 2.12 -5.96
N ASP A 102 2.02 1.11 -5.43
CA ASP A 102 2.48 -0.02 -6.23
C ASP A 102 1.30 -0.73 -6.92
N VAL A 103 0.15 -0.85 -6.24
CA VAL A 103 -1.11 -1.38 -6.82
C VAL A 103 -1.62 -0.52 -7.98
N SER A 104 -1.54 0.81 -7.87
CA SER A 104 -1.95 1.72 -8.93
C SER A 104 -1.06 1.58 -10.17
N PHE A 105 0.25 1.52 -9.99
CA PHE A 105 1.18 1.28 -11.09
C PHE A 105 0.85 -0.02 -11.85
N LEU A 106 0.65 -1.13 -11.13
CA LEU A 106 0.32 -2.40 -11.79
C LEU A 106 -1.07 -2.37 -12.44
N SER A 107 -2.04 -1.69 -11.83
CA SER A 107 -3.37 -1.52 -12.43
C SER A 107 -3.31 -0.78 -13.77
N GLU A 108 -2.52 0.30 -13.84
CA GLU A 108 -2.30 1.09 -15.05
C GLU A 108 -1.53 0.31 -16.11
N ALA A 109 -0.49 -0.42 -15.72
CA ALA A 109 0.24 -1.31 -16.61
C ALA A 109 -0.69 -2.37 -17.23
N LEU A 110 -1.54 -2.98 -16.40
CA LEU A 110 -2.54 -3.93 -16.88
C LEU A 110 -3.55 -3.30 -17.86
N ASP A 111 -3.94 -2.04 -17.67
CA ASP A 111 -4.84 -1.35 -18.60
C ASP A 111 -4.24 -1.25 -20.02
N GLY A 112 -2.93 -1.01 -20.09
CA GLY A 112 -2.20 -0.95 -21.36
C GLY A 112 -1.95 -2.29 -22.04
N MET A 113 -2.16 -3.43 -21.35
CA MET A 113 -1.92 -4.76 -21.90
C MET A 113 -3.17 -5.26 -22.65
N GLU A 114 -2.98 -5.84 -23.83
CA GLU A 114 -4.05 -6.53 -24.56
C GLU A 114 -4.25 -7.95 -24.00
N PRO A 115 -5.49 -8.46 -23.98
CA PRO A 115 -5.74 -9.86 -23.62
C PRO A 115 -5.01 -10.82 -24.57
N SER A 116 -4.35 -11.82 -24.02
CA SER A 116 -3.61 -12.83 -24.78
C SER A 116 -4.32 -14.17 -24.76
N THR A 117 -4.15 -14.97 -25.83
CA THR A 117 -4.55 -16.39 -25.85
C THR A 117 -3.63 -17.26 -25.00
N ASP A 118 -2.39 -16.84 -24.86
CA ASP A 118 -1.39 -17.55 -24.05
C ASP A 118 -1.36 -16.96 -22.63
N THR A 119 -1.29 -17.84 -21.64
CA THR A 119 -1.19 -17.40 -20.24
C THR A 119 0.16 -16.77 -19.99
N SER A 120 0.15 -15.51 -19.57
CA SER A 120 1.33 -14.77 -19.13
C SER A 120 1.40 -14.74 -17.60
N VAL A 121 2.60 -14.59 -17.06
CA VAL A 121 2.83 -14.53 -15.61
C VAL A 121 3.57 -13.24 -15.27
N ILE A 122 3.00 -12.46 -14.37
CA ILE A 122 3.66 -11.30 -13.76
C ILE A 122 4.14 -11.72 -12.37
N ILE A 123 5.43 -11.54 -12.09
CA ILE A 123 6.01 -11.73 -10.76
C ILE A 123 6.26 -10.34 -10.17
N ALA A 124 5.66 -10.07 -9.02
CA ALA A 124 5.76 -8.77 -8.37
C ALA A 124 6.09 -8.90 -6.87
N ASP A 125 6.49 -7.80 -6.26
CA ASP A 125 6.61 -7.70 -4.81
C ASP A 125 5.20 -7.73 -4.18
N GLY A 126 5.11 -8.17 -2.92
CA GLY A 126 3.83 -8.26 -2.22
C GLY A 126 3.12 -6.92 -1.99
N ALA A 127 3.75 -5.78 -2.25
CA ALA A 127 3.11 -4.48 -2.21
C ALA A 127 2.12 -4.25 -3.37
N TYR A 128 2.25 -5.04 -4.43
CA TYR A 128 1.34 -5.05 -5.59
C TYR A 128 0.12 -5.95 -5.38
N ASP A 129 0.06 -6.72 -4.28
CA ASP A 129 -1.00 -7.69 -4.03
C ASP A 129 -2.35 -7.00 -3.72
N SER A 130 -3.34 -7.32 -4.55
CA SER A 130 -4.71 -6.81 -4.42
C SER A 130 -5.68 -7.76 -5.13
N THR A 131 -6.85 -7.96 -4.54
CA THR A 131 -7.93 -8.73 -5.18
C THR A 131 -8.35 -8.09 -6.51
N GLU A 132 -8.37 -6.77 -6.58
CA GLU A 132 -8.71 -6.02 -7.80
C GLU A 132 -7.70 -6.31 -8.91
N ILE A 133 -6.41 -6.28 -8.60
CA ILE A 133 -5.33 -6.64 -9.54
C ILE A 133 -5.49 -8.08 -10.04
N SER A 134 -5.76 -9.01 -9.13
CA SER A 134 -5.91 -10.43 -9.51
C SER A 134 -7.07 -10.65 -10.48
N VAL A 135 -8.23 -9.99 -10.26
CA VAL A 135 -9.39 -10.06 -11.16
C VAL A 135 -9.05 -9.42 -12.51
N LYS A 136 -8.50 -8.20 -12.49
CA LYS A 136 -8.15 -7.46 -13.72
C LYS A 136 -7.13 -8.20 -14.59
N ALA A 137 -6.15 -8.83 -13.95
CA ALA A 137 -5.15 -9.64 -14.64
C ALA A 137 -5.77 -10.92 -15.24
N ALA A 138 -6.66 -11.60 -14.50
CA ALA A 138 -7.33 -12.81 -14.96
C ALA A 138 -8.18 -12.54 -16.21
N ASP A 139 -8.86 -11.40 -16.32
CA ASP A 139 -9.63 -10.98 -17.49
C ASP A 139 -8.76 -10.85 -18.76
N LYS A 140 -7.44 -10.70 -18.58
CA LYS A 140 -6.45 -10.61 -19.67
C LYS A 140 -5.64 -11.90 -19.85
N ASN A 141 -6.03 -12.99 -19.19
CA ASN A 141 -5.29 -14.26 -19.13
C ASN A 141 -3.87 -14.14 -18.55
N ILE A 142 -3.73 -13.25 -17.55
CA ILE A 142 -2.47 -13.00 -16.84
C ILE A 142 -2.60 -13.52 -15.40
N ALA A 143 -1.63 -14.34 -14.97
CA ALA A 143 -1.49 -14.74 -13.57
C ALA A 143 -0.52 -13.77 -12.86
N VAL A 144 -0.94 -13.19 -11.74
CA VAL A 144 -0.06 -12.35 -10.91
C VAL A 144 0.41 -13.17 -9.71
N LEU A 145 1.73 -13.34 -9.59
CA LEU A 145 2.38 -14.01 -8.48
C LEU A 145 3.13 -12.98 -7.64
N THR A 146 2.68 -12.79 -6.40
CA THR A 146 3.32 -11.83 -5.49
C THR A 146 4.20 -12.53 -4.47
N THR A 147 5.34 -11.93 -4.15
CA THR A 147 6.20 -12.38 -3.07
C THR A 147 5.60 -11.97 -1.71
N GLY A 148 5.73 -12.80 -0.69
CA GLY A 148 5.25 -12.46 0.64
C GLY A 148 5.97 -11.22 1.22
N LEU A 149 5.23 -10.16 1.53
CA LEU A 149 5.73 -8.88 2.10
C LEU A 149 6.67 -9.04 3.30
N SER A 150 6.53 -10.13 4.04
CA SER A 150 7.27 -10.35 5.28
C SER A 150 8.42 -11.33 5.16
N GLY A 151 8.72 -11.84 3.96
CA GLY A 151 9.65 -12.96 3.75
C GLY A 151 9.21 -14.24 4.48
N ARG A 152 7.98 -14.29 4.98
CA ARG A 152 7.44 -15.47 5.67
C ARG A 152 6.95 -16.45 4.62
N THR A 153 7.56 -17.62 4.58
CA THR A 153 7.03 -18.74 3.80
C THR A 153 5.61 -19.04 4.28
N PRO A 154 4.63 -19.17 3.37
CA PRO A 154 3.29 -19.58 3.74
C PRO A 154 3.34 -20.84 4.63
N ASN A 155 2.55 -20.82 5.70
CA ASN A 155 2.53 -21.98 6.60
C ASN A 155 1.88 -23.15 5.87
N LYS A 156 2.67 -24.17 5.54
CA LYS A 156 2.21 -25.37 4.79
C LYS A 156 1.01 -26.06 5.43
N ILE A 157 0.83 -25.95 6.75
CA ILE A 157 -0.32 -26.52 7.43
C ILE A 157 -1.63 -25.81 7.11
N SER A 158 -1.59 -24.55 6.64
CA SER A 158 -2.79 -23.79 6.29
C SER A 158 -3.59 -24.45 5.17
N SER A 159 -2.94 -25.12 4.22
CA SER A 159 -3.60 -25.86 3.14
C SER A 159 -4.29 -27.16 3.60
N ARG A 160 -4.08 -27.57 4.85
CA ARG A 160 -4.69 -28.78 5.44
C ARG A 160 -5.96 -28.48 6.23
N PHE A 161 -6.37 -27.21 6.33
CA PHE A 161 -7.67 -26.85 6.90
C PHE A 161 -8.76 -27.17 5.88
N ALA A 162 -9.82 -27.82 6.30
CA ALA A 162 -11.00 -28.02 5.48
C ALA A 162 -11.82 -26.72 5.45
N LEU A 163 -12.12 -26.24 4.26
CA LEU A 163 -12.94 -25.05 4.03
C LEU A 163 -14.35 -25.47 3.60
N SER A 164 -15.30 -24.57 3.75
CA SER A 164 -16.65 -24.70 3.17
C SER A 164 -16.60 -24.66 1.65
N ASP A 165 -17.64 -25.14 0.98
CA ASP A 165 -17.74 -25.20 -0.49
C ASP A 165 -17.52 -23.84 -1.18
N ASN A 166 -17.87 -22.75 -0.50
CA ASN A 166 -17.67 -21.39 -0.98
C ASN A 166 -16.33 -20.74 -0.49
N GLU A 167 -15.47 -21.53 0.15
CA GLU A 167 -14.17 -21.12 0.68
C GLU A 167 -14.19 -19.88 1.60
N THR A 168 -15.34 -19.61 2.26
CA THR A 168 -15.48 -18.42 3.13
C THR A 168 -15.42 -18.76 4.63
N SER A 169 -15.37 -20.05 5.00
CA SER A 169 -15.25 -20.48 6.39
C SER A 169 -14.43 -21.75 6.55
N VAL A 170 -13.80 -21.88 7.71
CA VAL A 170 -13.14 -23.12 8.12
C VAL A 170 -14.17 -24.10 8.65
N VAL A 171 -14.19 -25.32 8.16
CA VAL A 171 -15.00 -26.43 8.62
C VAL A 171 -14.28 -27.25 9.71
N SER A 172 -13.00 -27.56 9.47
CA SER A 172 -12.17 -28.23 10.45
C SER A 172 -10.70 -27.89 10.34
N CYS A 173 -9.97 -27.97 11.45
CA CYS A 173 -8.52 -27.84 11.45
C CYS A 173 -7.83 -29.18 11.05
N PRO A 174 -6.50 -29.19 10.81
CA PRO A 174 -5.74 -30.40 10.47
C PRO A 174 -5.83 -31.55 11.50
N ASN A 175 -6.20 -31.22 12.74
CA ASN A 175 -6.44 -32.22 13.80
C ASN A 175 -7.92 -32.66 13.89
N GLY A 176 -8.78 -32.28 12.94
CA GLY A 176 -10.17 -32.66 12.87
C GLY A 176 -11.13 -31.85 13.77
N ASN A 177 -10.63 -30.85 14.50
CA ASN A 177 -11.50 -30.06 15.37
C ASN A 177 -12.28 -29.02 14.57
N ALA A 178 -13.58 -28.89 14.87
CA ALA A 178 -14.40 -27.80 14.34
C ALA A 178 -14.10 -26.46 15.06
N PRO A 179 -14.13 -25.33 14.37
CA PRO A 179 -13.96 -24.03 15.00
C PRO A 179 -15.18 -23.62 15.83
N LYS A 180 -14.95 -22.87 16.92
CA LYS A 180 -16.04 -22.17 17.66
C LYS A 180 -16.71 -21.10 16.81
N ALA A 181 -15.93 -20.40 16.01
CA ALA A 181 -16.39 -19.39 15.08
C ALA A 181 -15.44 -19.32 13.89
N SER A 182 -16.00 -19.05 12.72
CA SER A 182 -15.25 -18.79 11.50
C SER A 182 -15.89 -17.62 10.77
N SER A 183 -15.08 -16.71 10.23
CA SER A 183 -15.53 -15.51 9.52
C SER A 183 -14.62 -15.17 8.37
N TYR A 184 -15.19 -14.69 7.28
CA TYR A 184 -14.49 -14.19 6.13
C TYR A 184 -14.34 -12.67 6.23
N ILE A 185 -13.11 -12.19 6.11
CA ILE A 185 -12.78 -10.76 6.13
C ILE A 185 -12.64 -10.30 4.69
N LYS A 186 -13.70 -9.71 4.14
CA LYS A 186 -13.77 -9.29 2.73
C LYS A 186 -12.68 -8.31 2.32
N GLN A 187 -12.22 -7.47 3.23
CA GLN A 187 -11.23 -6.42 2.95
C GLN A 187 -9.85 -6.96 2.50
N ASN A 188 -9.48 -8.15 2.96
CA ASN A 188 -8.16 -8.73 2.68
C ASN A 188 -8.20 -10.21 2.26
N GLY A 189 -9.40 -10.74 1.94
CA GLY A 189 -9.57 -12.11 1.49
C GLY A 189 -9.20 -13.18 2.52
N GLN A 190 -9.13 -12.84 3.82
CA GLN A 190 -8.68 -13.73 4.86
C GLN A 190 -9.84 -14.42 5.58
N ILE A 191 -9.66 -15.69 5.92
CA ILE A 191 -10.55 -16.41 6.81
C ILE A 191 -9.94 -16.40 8.21
N ARG A 192 -10.73 -15.98 9.20
CA ARG A 192 -10.37 -16.06 10.62
C ARG A 192 -11.21 -17.14 11.28
N ALA A 193 -10.56 -18.08 11.95
CA ALA A 193 -11.21 -19.11 12.72
C ALA A 193 -10.70 -19.12 14.16
N SER A 194 -11.58 -19.37 15.13
CA SER A 194 -11.23 -19.55 16.54
C SER A 194 -11.62 -20.94 17.00
N PHE A 195 -10.79 -21.53 17.85
CA PHE A 195 -10.92 -22.87 18.39
C PHE A 195 -10.89 -22.82 19.93
N GLU A 196 -11.31 -23.93 20.59
CA GLU A 196 -11.13 -24.05 22.02
C GLU A 196 -9.64 -24.08 22.38
N LEU A 197 -9.28 -23.37 23.44
CA LEU A 197 -7.88 -23.25 23.88
C LEU A 197 -7.26 -24.61 24.17
N GLU A 198 -7.99 -25.45 24.92
CA GLU A 198 -7.56 -26.78 25.30
C GLU A 198 -7.23 -27.69 24.11
N GLN A 199 -8.01 -27.57 23.02
CA GLN A 199 -7.77 -28.31 21.78
C GLN A 199 -6.48 -27.88 21.07
N CYS A 200 -6.09 -26.62 21.22
CA CYS A 200 -4.90 -26.08 20.61
C CYS A 200 -3.64 -26.29 21.47
N GLU A 201 -3.74 -26.15 22.79
CA GLU A 201 -2.59 -26.29 23.71
C GLU A 201 -1.96 -27.69 23.67
N ASN A 202 -2.78 -28.72 23.51
CA ASN A 202 -2.35 -30.13 23.44
C ASN A 202 -2.30 -30.67 22.00
N CYS A 203 -2.36 -29.80 20.98
CA CYS A 203 -2.42 -30.21 19.59
C CYS A 203 -1.05 -30.66 19.07
N PRO A 204 -0.94 -31.83 18.40
CA PRO A 204 0.32 -32.29 17.80
C PRO A 204 0.85 -31.34 16.73
N TYR A 205 -0.01 -30.53 16.13
CA TYR A 205 0.33 -29.55 15.12
C TYR A 205 0.60 -28.14 15.69
N LEU A 206 0.63 -27.95 17.01
CA LEU A 206 0.78 -26.62 17.63
C LEU A 206 2.01 -25.85 17.10
N LYS A 207 3.15 -26.54 16.97
CA LYS A 207 4.41 -25.94 16.49
C LYS A 207 4.34 -25.51 15.03
N GLU A 208 3.59 -26.24 14.21
CA GLU A 208 3.43 -25.94 12.78
C GLU A 208 2.31 -24.90 12.58
N CYS A 209 1.18 -25.06 13.26
CA CYS A 209 0.00 -24.21 13.14
C CYS A 209 0.22 -22.80 13.71
N ARG A 210 0.96 -22.69 14.83
CA ARG A 210 1.30 -21.42 15.53
C ARG A 210 0.06 -20.55 15.77
N PRO A 211 -1.03 -21.07 16.36
CA PRO A 211 -2.20 -20.26 16.65
C PRO A 211 -1.87 -19.18 17.68
N GLN A 212 -2.62 -18.08 17.68
CA GLN A 212 -2.53 -17.09 18.75
C GLN A 212 -3.29 -17.62 19.98
N LEU A 213 -2.58 -18.15 20.96
CA LEU A 213 -3.16 -18.58 22.22
C LEU A 213 -3.48 -17.36 23.07
N LYS A 214 -4.77 -17.04 23.24
CA LYS A 214 -5.24 -15.96 24.10
C LYS A 214 -5.99 -16.59 25.29
N GLN A 215 -5.46 -16.43 26.48
CA GLN A 215 -6.26 -16.58 27.69
C GLN A 215 -7.21 -15.38 27.80
N ARG A 216 -8.48 -15.66 28.05
CA ARG A 216 -9.47 -14.63 28.40
C ARG A 216 -9.41 -14.35 29.88
#